data_94220522e5f9de8c9445b543556e05e9
#
_entry.id   94220522e5f9de8c9445b543556e05e9
#
_cell.length_a   1.000
_cell.length_b   1.000
_cell.length_c   1.000
_cell.angle_alpha   90.00
_cell.angle_beta   90.00
_cell.angle_gamma   90.00
#
_symmetry.space_group_name_H-M   'P 1'
#
loop_
_entity.id
_entity.type
_entity.pdbx_description
1 polymer ?
#
loop_
_entity_poly.entity_id
_entity_poly.type
_entity_poly.pdbx_seq_one_letter_code
_entity_poly.pdbx_strand_id
1 'polypeptide(L)'
;MPQTAKTATMKKLLLLLAALFAISAGGICCSGSGDDPGEQEKPVDPPPSPDDGVDWSKIDPKATVRGVVTCAGAAVQGVVVTDGVNMTRTNKQGAYGLRTSSDKSKLVYLTVPSGYEVESTRGFIPRFYRRVTAPTSVEQVQQHDFTLKKVNNDRHIMIVSADMHIRNRAMIKTTSSATPSICPPKGELDSTTFRRTYLKALRDYVKALPAGVPVYGMNLGDMTQESHWTNANKATLANFVNVCERGGMPIQTFHAIGNHDHDMAVQNIAGDDDSAAELAYISALGPTYYAVNIGKVHYVVFDNTQYVNTGSDRSFAVRLNRRQMDWAQKDADYMPSDVERIV
;
A
#
# COMPACT_ATOMS: atom_id res chain seq x y z
N MET A 1 -17.57 19.18 26.00
CA MET A 1 -18.38 18.87 24.80
C MET A 1 -17.52 18.50 23.56
N PRO A 2 -16.65 17.46 23.62
CA PRO A 2 -15.93 16.99 22.43
C PRO A 2 -16.51 15.74 21.77
N GLN A 3 -17.44 15.02 22.45
CA GLN A 3 -17.98 13.74 21.92
C GLN A 3 -18.93 13.90 20.72
N THR A 4 -19.66 14.98 20.62
CA THR A 4 -20.65 15.17 19.54
C THR A 4 -20.01 15.44 18.17
N ALA A 5 -18.86 16.08 18.11
CA ALA A 5 -18.14 16.35 16.86
C ALA A 5 -17.52 15.06 16.27
N LYS A 6 -16.95 14.20 17.10
CA LYS A 6 -16.38 12.90 16.67
C LYS A 6 -17.45 11.96 16.11
N THR A 7 -18.62 11.91 16.73
CA THR A 7 -19.75 11.09 16.27
C THR A 7 -20.31 11.58 14.92
N ALA A 8 -20.28 12.88 14.66
CA ALA A 8 -20.71 13.45 13.39
C ALA A 8 -19.71 13.15 12.25
N THR A 9 -18.41 13.16 12.55
CA THR A 9 -17.35 12.81 11.59
C THR A 9 -17.40 11.32 11.24
N MET A 10 -17.65 10.46 12.22
CA MET A 10 -17.84 9.02 12.02
C MET A 10 -19.03 8.67 11.15
N LYS A 11 -20.19 9.35 11.37
CA LYS A 11 -21.36 9.17 10.50
C LYS A 11 -21.09 9.62 9.05
N LYS A 12 -20.27 10.66 8.86
CA LYS A 12 -19.82 11.08 7.52
C LYS A 12 -18.88 10.08 6.87
N LEU A 13 -17.98 9.47 7.62
CA LEU A 13 -17.09 8.41 7.13
C LEU A 13 -17.86 7.17 6.70
N LEU A 14 -18.83 6.72 7.50
CA LEU A 14 -19.72 5.61 7.17
C LEU A 14 -20.64 5.90 5.97
N LEU A 15 -21.08 7.14 5.80
CA LEU A 15 -21.89 7.56 4.64
C LEU A 15 -21.04 7.68 3.36
N LEU A 16 -19.76 8.07 3.44
CA LEU A 16 -18.83 8.05 2.32
C LEU A 16 -18.51 6.60 1.88
N LEU A 17 -18.36 5.69 2.81
CA LEU A 17 -18.17 4.26 2.51
C LEU A 17 -19.38 3.64 1.80
N ALA A 18 -20.59 4.10 2.09
CA ALA A 18 -21.81 3.64 1.41
C ALA A 18 -21.97 4.19 -0.02
N ALA A 19 -21.38 5.33 -0.35
CA ALA A 19 -21.47 5.97 -1.66
C ALA A 19 -20.48 5.39 -2.71
N LEU A 20 -19.44 4.68 -2.28
CA LEU A 20 -18.43 4.05 -3.16
C LEU A 20 -18.90 2.73 -3.79
N PHE A 21 -20.12 2.28 -3.52
CA PHE A 21 -20.62 0.97 -3.96
C PHE A 21 -21.30 0.92 -5.34
N ALA A 22 -21.22 1.96 -6.14
CA ALA A 22 -21.94 1.98 -7.41
C ALA A 22 -21.05 2.36 -8.58
N ILE A 23 -20.13 1.50 -9.01
CA ILE A 23 -19.63 1.43 -10.42
C ILE A 23 -18.64 0.25 -10.52
N SER A 24 -18.98 -0.78 -11.24
CA SER A 24 -18.27 -1.40 -12.36
C SER A 24 -18.66 -2.84 -12.60
N ALA A 25 -19.13 -3.13 -13.76
CA ALA A 25 -19.14 -4.45 -14.38
C ALA A 25 -18.75 -4.28 -15.85
N GLY A 26 -17.69 -4.95 -16.27
CA GLY A 26 -17.31 -5.01 -17.67
C GLY A 26 -15.94 -5.66 -17.87
N GLY A 27 -15.89 -6.98 -18.02
CA GLY A 27 -14.68 -7.71 -18.35
C GLY A 27 -14.65 -8.16 -19.80
N ILE A 28 -13.50 -8.08 -20.45
CA ILE A 28 -13.20 -8.77 -21.71
C ILE A 28 -11.84 -9.47 -21.60
N CYS A 29 -11.84 -10.76 -21.90
CA CYS A 29 -10.70 -11.67 -21.84
C CYS A 29 -9.92 -11.69 -23.16
N CYS A 30 -8.58 -11.74 -23.14
CA CYS A 30 -7.75 -12.25 -24.24
C CYS A 30 -6.41 -12.79 -23.74
N SER A 31 -5.99 -13.93 -24.29
CA SER A 31 -4.80 -14.72 -23.96
C SER A 31 -3.61 -14.47 -24.90
N GLY A 32 -2.40 -14.69 -24.43
CA GLY A 32 -1.17 -14.73 -25.24
C GLY A 32 0.14 -14.77 -24.43
N SER A 33 1.07 -15.62 -24.84
CA SER A 33 2.28 -16.12 -24.16
C SER A 33 3.59 -15.39 -24.55
N GLY A 34 4.62 -15.48 -23.70
CA GLY A 34 6.02 -15.15 -24.01
C GLY A 34 6.94 -14.92 -22.78
N ASP A 35 8.07 -15.61 -22.70
CA ASP A 35 8.95 -15.85 -21.54
C ASP A 35 10.01 -14.79 -21.22
N ASP A 36 10.42 -14.64 -19.93
CA ASP A 36 11.81 -14.77 -19.42
C ASP A 36 11.88 -14.63 -17.87
N PRO A 37 12.69 -15.42 -17.15
CA PRO A 37 12.71 -15.48 -15.69
C PRO A 37 13.80 -14.58 -15.08
N GLY A 38 13.45 -13.75 -14.11
CA GLY A 38 14.36 -12.92 -13.33
C GLY A 38 14.54 -13.42 -11.90
N GLU A 39 15.77 -13.44 -11.44
CA GLU A 39 16.21 -13.83 -10.10
C GLU A 39 15.59 -13.03 -8.97
N GLN A 40 15.26 -13.70 -7.89
CA GLN A 40 14.76 -13.11 -6.64
C GLN A 40 15.94 -12.59 -5.79
N GLU A 41 16.06 -11.27 -5.63
CA GLU A 41 16.93 -10.68 -4.63
C GLU A 41 16.36 -10.84 -3.20
N LYS A 42 17.21 -11.29 -2.27
CA LYS A 42 16.90 -11.37 -0.84
C LYS A 42 16.72 -9.97 -0.25
N PRO A 43 15.79 -9.77 0.70
CA PRO A 43 15.63 -8.51 1.41
C PRO A 43 16.91 -8.18 2.20
N VAL A 44 17.43 -6.98 2.03
CA VAL A 44 18.53 -6.45 2.85
C VAL A 44 17.95 -6.00 4.18
N ASP A 45 18.39 -6.60 5.28
CA ASP A 45 18.03 -6.18 6.62
C ASP A 45 18.57 -4.75 6.91
N PRO A 46 17.79 -3.90 7.60
CA PRO A 46 18.27 -2.59 8.00
C PRO A 46 19.41 -2.72 9.04
N PRO A 47 20.33 -1.74 9.09
CA PRO A 47 21.41 -1.74 10.09
C PRO A 47 20.82 -1.75 11.50
N PRO A 48 21.55 -2.33 12.49
CA PRO A 48 21.08 -2.43 13.87
C PRO A 48 20.75 -1.04 14.43
N SER A 49 19.56 -0.94 15.02
CA SER A 49 19.04 0.28 15.65
C SER A 49 19.77 0.55 16.97
N PRO A 50 20.04 1.80 17.33
CA PRO A 50 20.57 2.11 18.65
C PRO A 50 19.51 1.84 19.71
N ASP A 51 19.59 0.70 20.34
CA ASP A 51 18.71 0.24 21.44
C ASP A 51 19.09 0.91 22.78
N ASP A 52 20.11 1.76 22.75
CA ASP A 52 20.71 2.36 23.92
C ASP A 52 19.79 3.42 24.54
N GLY A 53 19.12 3.05 25.64
CA GLY A 53 18.38 3.96 26.50
C GLY A 53 16.85 3.89 26.43
N VAL A 54 16.26 2.97 25.69
CA VAL A 54 14.79 2.78 25.67
C VAL A 54 14.33 2.00 26.89
N ASP A 55 13.43 2.58 27.68
CA ASP A 55 12.79 1.89 28.80
C ASP A 55 11.60 1.05 28.30
N TRP A 56 11.88 -0.19 27.94
CA TRP A 56 10.88 -1.14 27.47
C TRP A 56 9.81 -1.52 28.49
N SER A 57 9.99 -1.18 29.77
CA SER A 57 8.95 -1.36 30.79
C SER A 57 7.75 -0.41 30.58
N LYS A 58 7.90 0.60 29.73
CA LYS A 58 6.85 1.60 29.41
C LYS A 58 5.97 1.22 28.24
N ILE A 59 6.17 0.06 27.61
CA ILE A 59 5.28 -0.49 26.58
C ILE A 59 4.46 -1.64 27.17
N ASP A 60 3.53 -2.18 26.37
CA ASP A 60 2.73 -3.34 26.76
C ASP A 60 3.64 -4.56 27.08
N PRO A 61 3.62 -5.10 28.30
CA PRO A 61 4.47 -6.24 28.67
C PRO A 61 4.10 -7.55 27.97
N LYS A 62 2.94 -7.59 27.28
CA LYS A 62 2.50 -8.73 26.44
C LYS A 62 2.74 -8.48 24.96
N ALA A 63 3.52 -7.47 24.61
CA ALA A 63 3.88 -7.21 23.23
C ALA A 63 4.69 -8.38 22.66
N THR A 64 4.36 -8.77 21.45
CA THR A 64 5.09 -9.76 20.64
C THR A 64 5.93 -9.08 19.54
N VAL A 65 5.59 -7.81 19.26
CA VAL A 65 6.31 -6.90 18.38
C VAL A 65 6.51 -5.58 19.09
N ARG A 66 7.70 -5.01 19.01
CA ARG A 66 8.07 -3.70 19.56
C ARG A 66 8.95 -2.93 18.59
N GLY A 67 9.21 -1.69 18.86
CA GLY A 67 10.19 -0.90 18.10
C GLY A 67 10.20 0.55 18.52
N VAL A 68 11.05 1.32 17.87
CA VAL A 68 11.15 2.77 18.04
C VAL A 68 10.90 3.49 16.71
N VAL A 69 10.33 4.68 16.81
CA VAL A 69 10.18 5.60 15.68
C VAL A 69 11.04 6.83 15.95
N THR A 70 11.95 7.11 15.04
CA THR A 70 12.90 8.22 15.15
C THR A 70 12.89 9.13 13.93
N CYS A 71 13.36 10.37 14.11
CA CYS A 71 13.67 11.30 13.02
C CYS A 71 15.01 11.95 13.32
N ALA A 72 15.99 11.80 12.43
CA ALA A 72 17.36 12.28 12.64
C ALA A 72 17.95 11.85 14.01
N GLY A 73 17.66 10.62 14.42
CA GLY A 73 18.11 10.06 15.71
C GLY A 73 17.28 10.47 16.94
N ALA A 74 16.38 11.44 16.81
CA ALA A 74 15.50 11.85 17.91
C ALA A 74 14.20 11.04 17.92
N ALA A 75 13.70 10.72 19.11
CA ALA A 75 12.44 10.01 19.30
C ALA A 75 11.24 10.81 18.75
N VAL A 76 10.30 10.13 18.08
CA VAL A 76 9.04 10.74 17.61
C VAL A 76 7.88 10.15 18.39
N GLN A 77 7.31 10.98 19.28
CA GLN A 77 6.15 10.62 20.10
C GLN A 77 4.84 10.73 19.31
N GLY A 78 3.86 9.88 19.65
CA GLY A 78 2.48 9.99 19.16
C GLY A 78 2.25 9.39 17.77
N VAL A 79 3.27 8.77 17.15
CA VAL A 79 3.11 8.08 15.87
C VAL A 79 2.23 6.85 16.06
N VAL A 80 1.22 6.73 15.23
CA VAL A 80 0.31 5.58 15.23
C VAL A 80 1.01 4.40 14.56
N VAL A 81 1.00 3.25 15.24
CA VAL A 81 1.55 1.99 14.77
C VAL A 81 0.47 0.92 14.85
N THR A 82 0.34 0.13 13.80
CA THR A 82 -0.69 -0.92 13.70
C THR A 82 -0.12 -2.17 13.02
N ASP A 83 -0.76 -3.30 13.29
CA ASP A 83 -0.55 -4.56 12.56
C ASP A 83 -1.77 -4.94 11.68
N GLY A 84 -2.68 -3.98 11.46
CA GLY A 84 -3.94 -4.18 10.77
C GLY A 84 -5.07 -4.73 11.65
N VAL A 85 -4.76 -5.12 12.91
CA VAL A 85 -5.74 -5.60 13.89
C VAL A 85 -5.65 -4.78 15.18
N ASN A 86 -4.44 -4.63 15.70
CA ASN A 86 -4.14 -3.85 16.88
C ASN A 86 -3.54 -2.50 16.49
N MET A 87 -3.69 -1.51 17.36
CA MET A 87 -3.21 -0.16 17.13
C MET A 87 -2.71 0.45 18.42
N THR A 88 -1.63 1.19 18.35
CA THR A 88 -1.02 1.89 19.48
C THR A 88 -0.37 3.20 19.03
N ARG A 89 0.17 3.97 19.99
CA ARG A 89 1.00 5.15 19.69
C ARG A 89 2.36 5.02 20.34
N THR A 90 3.36 5.61 19.70
CA THR A 90 4.68 5.74 20.31
C THR A 90 4.63 6.64 21.54
N ASN A 91 5.38 6.26 22.60
CA ASN A 91 5.54 7.02 23.81
C ASN A 91 6.57 8.17 23.64
N LYS A 92 6.95 8.84 24.73
CA LYS A 92 7.94 9.96 24.72
C LYS A 92 9.34 9.54 24.24
N GLN A 93 9.68 8.26 24.33
CA GLN A 93 10.94 7.71 23.82
C GLN A 93 10.82 7.19 22.38
N GLY A 94 9.70 7.46 21.71
CA GLY A 94 9.40 6.93 20.38
C GLY A 94 9.08 5.43 20.37
N ALA A 95 9.03 4.78 21.54
CA ALA A 95 8.84 3.34 21.68
C ALA A 95 7.37 2.94 21.58
N TYR A 96 7.13 1.77 21.00
CA TYR A 96 5.80 1.14 20.91
C TYR A 96 5.88 -0.35 21.17
N GLY A 97 4.74 -0.96 21.50
CA GLY A 97 4.56 -2.40 21.60
C GLY A 97 3.16 -2.82 21.13
N LEU A 98 3.09 -3.92 20.40
CA LEU A 98 1.86 -4.51 19.87
C LEU A 98 1.77 -5.99 20.22
N ARG A 99 0.56 -6.46 20.52
CA ARG A 99 0.23 -7.89 20.68
C ARG A 99 -0.12 -8.48 19.30
N THR A 100 0.85 -8.55 18.42
CA THR A 100 0.67 -9.06 17.06
C THR A 100 0.65 -10.57 17.05
N SER A 101 -0.27 -11.16 16.29
CA SER A 101 -0.30 -12.59 15.97
C SER A 101 0.05 -12.79 14.50
N SER A 102 1.09 -13.55 14.20
CA SER A 102 1.53 -13.86 12.83
C SER A 102 0.50 -14.64 11.99
N ASP A 103 -0.47 -15.27 12.66
CA ASP A 103 -1.61 -15.91 11.99
C ASP A 103 -2.56 -14.89 11.38
N LYS A 104 -2.70 -13.73 12.04
CA LYS A 104 -3.62 -12.66 11.64
C LYS A 104 -2.96 -11.52 10.90
N SER A 105 -1.67 -11.26 11.14
CA SER A 105 -0.98 -10.08 10.64
C SER A 105 0.38 -10.46 10.08
N LYS A 106 0.65 -10.04 8.86
CA LYS A 106 1.94 -10.28 8.18
C LYS A 106 2.88 -9.09 8.27
N LEU A 107 2.36 -7.94 8.66
CA LEU A 107 3.07 -6.67 8.71
C LEU A 107 2.78 -5.93 10.00
N VAL A 108 3.74 -5.08 10.41
CA VAL A 108 3.53 -3.94 11.29
C VAL A 108 3.85 -2.68 10.51
N TYR A 109 3.04 -1.64 10.65
CA TYR A 109 3.17 -0.44 9.85
C TYR A 109 2.71 0.83 10.57
N LEU A 110 3.18 1.97 10.07
CA LEU A 110 2.84 3.29 10.57
C LEU A 110 1.63 3.88 9.84
N THR A 111 0.80 4.65 10.55
CA THR A 111 0.14 5.79 9.94
C THR A 111 1.18 6.91 9.91
N VAL A 112 1.80 7.14 8.74
CA VAL A 112 2.85 8.17 8.60
C VAL A 112 2.29 9.51 9.06
N PRO A 113 2.90 10.19 10.05
CA PRO A 113 2.33 11.41 10.59
C PRO A 113 2.55 12.62 9.67
N SER A 114 1.67 13.60 9.76
CA SER A 114 1.82 14.90 9.09
C SER A 114 3.17 15.55 9.38
N GLY A 115 3.76 16.19 8.39
CA GLY A 115 5.08 16.84 8.50
C GLY A 115 6.26 15.86 8.47
N TYR A 116 6.00 14.59 8.10
CA TYR A 116 7.03 13.58 7.93
C TYR A 116 6.82 12.75 6.65
N GLU A 117 7.92 12.17 6.21
CA GLU A 117 8.00 11.15 5.17
C GLU A 117 8.77 9.94 5.70
N VAL A 118 8.62 8.82 5.04
CA VAL A 118 9.47 7.64 5.18
C VAL A 118 10.42 7.53 3.98
N GLU A 119 11.52 6.80 4.14
CA GLU A 119 12.35 6.44 2.99
C GLU A 119 11.58 5.60 1.99
N SER A 120 12.00 5.63 0.73
CA SER A 120 11.47 4.75 -0.31
C SER A 120 12.45 3.63 -0.64
N THR A 121 11.93 2.42 -0.80
CA THR A 121 12.64 1.37 -1.53
C THR A 121 12.39 1.51 -3.02
N ARG A 122 13.31 1.02 -3.85
CA ARG A 122 13.21 1.09 -5.32
C ARG A 122 12.96 2.51 -5.83
N GLY A 123 13.28 3.54 -5.02
CA GLY A 123 13.10 4.93 -5.33
C GLY A 123 11.66 5.47 -5.18
N PHE A 124 10.64 4.63 -5.05
CA PHE A 124 9.25 5.11 -5.04
C PHE A 124 8.30 4.41 -4.06
N ILE A 125 8.62 3.23 -3.54
CA ILE A 125 7.74 2.49 -2.60
C ILE A 125 8.04 2.96 -1.17
N PRO A 126 7.08 3.59 -0.46
CA PRO A 126 7.30 4.10 0.89
C PRO A 126 7.51 2.97 1.91
N ARG A 127 8.56 3.06 2.72
CA ARG A 127 8.95 2.04 3.71
C ARG A 127 8.28 2.25 5.07
N PHE A 128 6.97 2.42 5.10
CA PHE A 128 6.21 2.60 6.35
C PHE A 128 5.79 1.29 7.02
N TYR A 129 6.22 0.15 6.52
CA TYR A 129 5.88 -1.18 7.04
C TYR A 129 7.11 -2.07 7.23
N ARG A 130 6.97 -3.08 8.08
CA ARG A 130 7.95 -4.15 8.31
C ARG A 130 7.24 -5.50 8.33
N ARG A 131 7.92 -6.57 7.91
CA ARG A 131 7.37 -7.93 7.94
C ARG A 131 7.42 -8.51 9.33
N VAL A 132 6.34 -9.16 9.73
CA VAL A 132 6.27 -9.97 10.93
C VAL A 132 6.68 -11.40 10.59
N THR A 133 7.64 -11.95 11.32
CA THR A 133 8.11 -13.33 11.17
C THR A 133 7.26 -14.25 12.04
N ALA A 134 6.89 -15.42 11.54
CA ALA A 134 6.20 -16.45 12.31
C ALA A 134 7.23 -17.42 12.97
N PRO A 135 6.94 -17.92 14.20
CA PRO A 135 5.84 -17.53 15.07
C PRO A 135 6.10 -16.22 15.80
N THR A 136 5.03 -15.56 16.29
CA THR A 136 5.14 -14.43 17.23
C THR A 136 4.99 -14.94 18.66
N SER A 137 5.86 -14.46 19.57
CA SER A 137 5.77 -14.80 20.99
C SER A 137 6.25 -13.67 21.90
N VAL A 138 5.86 -13.71 23.16
CA VAL A 138 6.31 -12.74 24.19
C VAL A 138 7.71 -13.06 24.71
N GLU A 139 8.19 -14.28 24.52
CA GLU A 139 9.52 -14.72 24.88
C GLU A 139 10.56 -14.30 23.84
N GLN A 140 10.12 -14.10 22.60
CA GLN A 140 10.96 -13.69 21.46
C GLN A 140 10.30 -12.51 20.76
N VAL A 141 10.29 -11.36 21.43
CA VAL A 141 9.70 -10.12 20.90
C VAL A 141 10.48 -9.65 19.69
N GLN A 142 9.79 -9.51 18.57
CA GLN A 142 10.40 -8.99 17.34
C GLN A 142 10.54 -7.48 17.42
N GLN A 143 11.69 -6.96 17.00
CA GLN A 143 11.94 -5.52 16.96
C GLN A 143 11.85 -4.99 15.54
N HIS A 144 11.04 -3.95 15.36
CA HIS A 144 10.80 -3.30 14.08
C HIS A 144 10.83 -1.78 14.25
N ASP A 145 11.95 -1.18 13.89
CA ASP A 145 12.18 0.24 14.01
C ASP A 145 11.83 0.98 12.72
N PHE A 146 11.45 2.26 12.87
CA PHE A 146 11.12 3.14 11.75
C PHE A 146 11.88 4.45 11.87
N THR A 147 12.36 4.92 10.73
CA THR A 147 12.99 6.23 10.60
C THR A 147 12.12 7.14 9.75
N LEU A 148 11.83 8.31 10.27
CA LEU A 148 11.08 9.36 9.59
C LEU A 148 12.03 10.46 9.13
N LYS A 149 11.66 11.16 8.08
CA LYS A 149 12.32 12.36 7.58
C LYS A 149 11.36 13.54 7.71
N LYS A 150 11.81 14.64 8.30
CA LYS A 150 11.01 15.87 8.40
C LYS A 150 10.79 16.49 7.04
N VAL A 151 9.55 16.89 6.76
CA VAL A 151 9.14 17.57 5.54
C VAL A 151 8.03 18.58 5.85
N ASN A 152 7.95 19.67 5.07
CA ASN A 152 6.76 20.50 5.07
C ASN A 152 5.87 20.04 3.92
N ASN A 153 4.80 19.31 4.24
CA ASN A 153 3.84 18.76 3.29
C ASN A 153 2.40 19.29 3.49
N ASP A 154 2.24 20.43 4.19
CA ASP A 154 0.95 21.08 4.36
C ASP A 154 0.30 21.41 3.01
N ARG A 155 1.12 21.85 2.06
CA ARG A 155 0.76 21.93 0.64
C ARG A 155 1.46 20.83 -0.11
N HIS A 156 0.71 19.97 -0.75
CA HIS A 156 1.24 18.88 -1.54
C HIS A 156 0.38 18.63 -2.79
N ILE A 157 0.92 17.86 -3.70
CA ILE A 157 0.23 17.38 -4.89
C ILE A 157 0.11 15.86 -4.75
N MET A 158 -1.10 15.32 -4.89
CA MET A 158 -1.36 13.90 -5.01
C MET A 158 -1.71 13.58 -6.46
N ILE A 159 -0.88 12.75 -7.11
CA ILE A 159 -1.13 12.25 -8.46
C ILE A 159 -1.78 10.88 -8.33
N VAL A 160 -3.02 10.78 -8.79
CA VAL A 160 -3.80 9.55 -8.72
C VAL A 160 -3.76 8.82 -10.05
N SER A 161 -3.56 7.51 -10.01
CA SER A 161 -3.55 6.62 -11.18
C SER A 161 -4.20 5.29 -10.83
N ALA A 162 -4.69 4.56 -11.85
CA ALA A 162 -5.30 3.25 -11.70
C ALA A 162 -5.17 2.43 -13.00
N ASP A 163 -5.49 1.14 -12.93
CA ASP A 163 -5.77 0.28 -14.09
C ASP A 163 -4.62 0.19 -15.10
N MET A 164 -3.40 0.08 -14.63
CA MET A 164 -2.22 0.02 -15.50
C MET A 164 -2.11 -1.31 -16.25
N HIS A 165 -2.56 -2.40 -15.64
CA HIS A 165 -2.63 -3.74 -16.21
C HIS A 165 -1.37 -4.18 -16.95
N ILE A 166 -0.18 -3.95 -16.37
CA ILE A 166 1.12 -4.30 -16.96
C ILE A 166 1.30 -5.81 -16.90
N ARG A 167 1.45 -6.45 -18.05
CA ARG A 167 1.60 -7.91 -18.16
C ARG A 167 2.57 -8.39 -19.22
N ASN A 168 3.46 -7.52 -19.71
CA ASN A 168 4.47 -7.82 -20.75
C ASN A 168 3.89 -8.42 -22.04
N ARG A 169 2.66 -8.05 -22.37
CA ARG A 169 2.04 -8.46 -23.64
C ARG A 169 2.46 -7.51 -24.77
N ALA A 170 2.56 -8.06 -25.97
CA ALA A 170 2.69 -7.27 -27.16
C ALA A 170 1.36 -6.51 -27.45
N MET A 171 1.46 -5.21 -27.65
CA MET A 171 0.30 -4.37 -27.95
C MET A 171 -0.20 -4.65 -29.37
N ILE A 172 -1.49 -4.86 -29.48
CA ILE A 172 -2.18 -4.98 -30.75
C ILE A 172 -2.52 -3.57 -31.21
N LYS A 173 -2.09 -3.20 -32.44
CA LYS A 173 -2.46 -1.91 -33.01
C LYS A 173 -4.00 -1.87 -33.14
N THR A 174 -4.64 -1.02 -32.35
CA THR A 174 -6.06 -0.77 -32.52
C THR A 174 -6.25 0.03 -33.82
N THR A 175 -7.20 -0.36 -34.62
CA THR A 175 -7.57 0.32 -35.87
C THR A 175 -8.34 1.62 -35.63
N SER A 176 -8.51 2.04 -34.41
CA SER A 176 -9.16 3.29 -34.07
C SER A 176 -8.30 4.48 -34.52
N SER A 177 -8.79 5.21 -35.49
CA SER A 177 -8.15 6.41 -36.06
C SER A 177 -8.11 7.62 -35.11
N ALA A 178 -8.68 7.48 -33.91
CA ALA A 178 -8.95 8.66 -33.07
C ALA A 178 -7.71 9.30 -32.43
N THR A 179 -6.60 8.57 -32.19
CA THR A 179 -5.40 9.14 -31.55
C THR A 179 -4.12 8.38 -31.93
N PRO A 180 -3.57 8.59 -33.14
CA PRO A 180 -2.37 7.87 -33.62
C PRO A 180 -1.12 8.08 -32.75
N SER A 181 -1.03 9.21 -32.06
CA SER A 181 0.13 9.57 -31.23
C SER A 181 0.22 8.82 -29.89
N ILE A 182 -0.88 8.26 -29.43
CA ILE A 182 -0.97 7.56 -28.12
C ILE A 182 -0.93 6.03 -28.32
N CYS A 183 -1.30 5.54 -29.50
CA CYS A 183 -1.27 4.12 -29.79
C CYS A 183 0.17 3.59 -29.86
N PRO A 184 0.51 2.54 -29.11
CA PRO A 184 1.84 1.92 -29.20
C PRO A 184 2.05 1.30 -30.59
N PRO A 185 3.28 1.21 -31.08
CA PRO A 185 3.63 0.44 -32.26
C PRO A 185 3.16 -1.02 -32.10
N LYS A 186 2.73 -1.63 -33.21
CA LYS A 186 2.38 -3.05 -33.21
C LYS A 186 3.55 -3.89 -32.71
N GLY A 187 3.31 -4.75 -31.72
CA GLY A 187 4.30 -5.62 -31.12
C GLY A 187 5.18 -4.97 -30.04
N GLU A 188 5.03 -3.67 -29.74
CA GLU A 188 5.67 -3.09 -28.56
C GLU A 188 5.04 -3.67 -27.29
N LEU A 189 5.88 -4.02 -26.30
CA LEU A 189 5.40 -4.51 -25.02
C LEU A 189 4.69 -3.39 -24.23
N ASP A 190 3.58 -3.73 -23.55
CA ASP A 190 2.84 -2.79 -22.70
C ASP A 190 3.73 -2.14 -21.63
N SER A 191 4.67 -2.87 -21.04
CA SER A 191 5.66 -2.36 -20.09
C SER A 191 6.61 -1.32 -20.74
N THR A 192 6.94 -1.47 -22.02
CA THR A 192 7.74 -0.49 -22.78
C THR A 192 6.89 0.75 -23.08
N THR A 193 5.66 0.54 -23.53
CA THR A 193 4.70 1.63 -23.76
C THR A 193 4.48 2.43 -22.47
N PHE A 194 4.24 1.77 -21.34
CA PHE A 194 4.05 2.42 -20.04
C PHE A 194 5.25 3.30 -19.65
N ARG A 195 6.47 2.79 -19.80
CA ARG A 195 7.69 3.57 -19.49
C ARG A 195 7.87 4.78 -20.44
N ARG A 196 7.59 4.57 -21.71
CA ARG A 196 7.77 5.59 -22.76
C ARG A 196 6.71 6.68 -22.73
N THR A 197 5.48 6.35 -22.32
CA THR A 197 4.34 7.28 -22.29
C THR A 197 4.07 7.77 -20.87
N TYR A 198 3.47 6.93 -20.02
CA TYR A 198 3.03 7.33 -18.70
C TYR A 198 4.18 7.82 -17.80
N LEU A 199 5.21 6.98 -17.60
CA LEU A 199 6.31 7.36 -16.71
C LEU A 199 7.11 8.55 -17.24
N LYS A 200 7.24 8.67 -18.57
CA LYS A 200 7.87 9.86 -19.17
C LYS A 200 7.02 11.10 -18.91
N ALA A 201 5.72 11.05 -19.19
CA ALA A 201 4.82 12.18 -18.95
C ALA A 201 4.80 12.59 -17.49
N LEU A 202 4.79 11.60 -16.57
CA LEU A 202 4.84 11.85 -15.13
C LEU A 202 6.14 12.56 -14.73
N ARG A 203 7.31 12.11 -15.21
CA ARG A 203 8.59 12.78 -14.94
C ARG A 203 8.62 14.22 -15.48
N ASP A 204 8.13 14.41 -16.71
CA ASP A 204 8.08 15.74 -17.34
C ASP A 204 7.15 16.68 -16.56
N TYR A 205 6.00 16.18 -16.12
CA TYR A 205 5.05 16.93 -15.31
C TYR A 205 5.65 17.31 -13.95
N VAL A 206 6.20 16.35 -13.21
CA VAL A 206 6.81 16.59 -11.89
C VAL A 206 7.97 17.61 -12.01
N LYS A 207 8.78 17.51 -13.06
CA LYS A 207 9.87 18.46 -13.32
C LYS A 207 9.39 19.87 -13.61
N ALA A 208 8.18 20.03 -14.17
CA ALA A 208 7.58 21.32 -14.48
C ALA A 208 6.87 21.98 -13.29
N LEU A 209 6.68 21.25 -12.19
CA LEU A 209 6.03 21.78 -10.99
C LEU A 209 6.92 22.79 -10.26
N PRO A 210 6.34 23.73 -9.51
CA PRO A 210 7.09 24.65 -8.66
C PRO A 210 7.98 23.90 -7.68
N ALA A 211 9.22 24.35 -7.52
CA ALA A 211 10.15 23.78 -6.54
C ALA A 211 9.59 23.90 -5.11
N GLY A 212 9.88 22.87 -4.27
CA GLY A 212 9.54 22.90 -2.85
C GLY A 212 8.11 22.45 -2.50
N VAL A 213 7.28 22.09 -3.51
CA VAL A 213 5.97 21.46 -3.24
C VAL A 213 6.14 19.94 -3.31
N PRO A 214 5.93 19.21 -2.20
CA PRO A 214 5.99 17.75 -2.22
C PRO A 214 4.94 17.15 -3.16
N VAL A 215 5.35 16.11 -3.88
CA VAL A 215 4.51 15.40 -4.84
C VAL A 215 4.50 13.91 -4.49
N TYR A 216 3.31 13.36 -4.34
CA TYR A 216 3.09 11.95 -4.02
C TYR A 216 2.24 11.30 -5.10
N GLY A 217 2.36 9.99 -5.23
CA GLY A 217 1.48 9.17 -6.04
C GLY A 217 0.51 8.36 -5.17
N MET A 218 -0.68 8.13 -5.70
CA MET A 218 -1.63 7.14 -5.21
C MET A 218 -2.08 6.29 -6.39
N ASN A 219 -1.75 5.00 -6.35
CA ASN A 219 -2.23 4.04 -7.33
C ASN A 219 -3.43 3.28 -6.74
N LEU A 220 -4.55 3.33 -7.42
CA LEU A 220 -5.82 2.77 -6.94
C LEU A 220 -6.03 1.30 -7.34
N GLY A 221 -4.96 0.59 -7.72
CA GLY A 221 -5.01 -0.85 -8.02
C GLY A 221 -4.96 -1.17 -9.49
N ASP A 222 -5.11 -2.46 -9.78
CA ASP A 222 -5.01 -3.09 -11.09
C ASP A 222 -3.69 -2.79 -11.82
N MET A 223 -2.61 -2.95 -11.06
CA MET A 223 -1.24 -2.76 -11.56
C MET A 223 -0.83 -3.88 -12.50
N THR A 224 -1.33 -5.09 -12.24
CA THR A 224 -1.07 -6.29 -13.04
C THR A 224 -2.35 -6.84 -13.64
N GLN A 225 -2.33 -8.09 -14.08
CA GLN A 225 -3.50 -8.77 -14.63
C GLN A 225 -3.50 -10.23 -14.16
N GLU A 226 -4.64 -10.72 -13.70
CA GLU A 226 -4.78 -12.06 -13.10
C GLU A 226 -4.25 -13.20 -13.96
N SER A 227 -4.30 -13.08 -15.28
CA SER A 227 -3.78 -14.10 -16.19
C SER A 227 -2.29 -14.43 -15.96
N HIS A 228 -1.55 -13.55 -15.30
CA HIS A 228 -0.15 -13.78 -14.96
C HIS A 228 0.07 -14.74 -13.81
N TRP A 229 -0.87 -14.83 -12.88
CA TRP A 229 -0.76 -15.76 -11.76
C TRP A 229 -0.94 -17.21 -12.20
N THR A 230 -1.66 -17.42 -13.30
CA THR A 230 -1.97 -18.76 -13.83
C THR A 230 -1.04 -19.19 -14.96
N ASN A 231 -0.25 -18.29 -15.53
CA ASN A 231 0.64 -18.55 -16.67
C ASN A 231 2.11 -18.51 -16.27
N ALA A 232 2.98 -19.27 -16.99
CA ALA A 232 4.40 -19.30 -16.74
C ALA A 232 5.10 -17.95 -17.01
N ASN A 233 4.51 -17.06 -17.78
CA ASN A 233 5.10 -15.80 -18.22
C ASN A 233 4.55 -14.57 -17.52
N LYS A 234 4.90 -14.34 -16.46
CA LYS A 234 4.30 -13.68 -15.33
C LYS A 234 4.79 -12.25 -15.20
N ALA A 235 4.03 -11.29 -15.63
CA ALA A 235 4.13 -9.94 -15.12
C ALA A 235 3.48 -9.92 -13.72
N THR A 236 4.22 -10.33 -12.74
CA THR A 236 3.85 -10.28 -11.33
C THR A 236 3.93 -8.84 -10.82
N LEU A 237 3.43 -8.59 -9.62
CA LEU A 237 3.64 -7.29 -8.94
C LEU A 237 5.12 -6.96 -8.80
N ALA A 238 5.99 -7.95 -8.60
CA ALA A 238 7.44 -7.74 -8.62
C ALA A 238 7.94 -7.21 -9.98
N ASN A 239 7.37 -7.70 -11.10
CA ASN A 239 7.70 -7.15 -12.41
C ASN A 239 7.16 -5.73 -12.59
N PHE A 240 5.96 -5.42 -12.13
CA PHE A 240 5.44 -4.05 -12.11
C PHE A 240 6.39 -3.09 -11.38
N VAL A 241 6.85 -3.49 -10.19
CA VAL A 241 7.85 -2.74 -9.42
C VAL A 241 9.13 -2.52 -10.22
N ASN A 242 9.66 -3.56 -10.86
CA ASN A 242 10.85 -3.47 -11.72
C ASN A 242 10.64 -2.54 -12.93
N VAL A 243 9.45 -2.56 -13.53
CA VAL A 243 9.09 -1.67 -14.65
C VAL A 243 9.05 -0.20 -14.21
N CYS A 244 8.47 0.08 -13.04
CA CYS A 244 8.44 1.42 -12.45
C CYS A 244 9.85 1.93 -12.10
N GLU A 245 10.67 1.09 -11.43
CA GLU A 245 12.03 1.43 -11.06
C GLU A 245 12.91 1.72 -12.28
N ARG A 246 12.96 0.77 -13.24
CA ARG A 246 13.71 0.96 -14.52
C ARG A 246 13.18 2.11 -15.36
N GLY A 247 11.90 2.44 -15.22
CA GLY A 247 11.26 3.58 -15.86
C GLY A 247 11.52 4.90 -15.16
N GLY A 248 12.16 4.90 -13.98
CA GLY A 248 12.44 6.09 -13.18
C GLY A 248 11.16 6.73 -12.66
N MET A 249 10.35 5.98 -11.90
CA MET A 249 9.19 6.52 -11.16
C MET A 249 9.68 7.70 -10.30
N PRO A 250 9.21 8.94 -10.52
CA PRO A 250 9.84 10.12 -9.94
C PRO A 250 9.37 10.49 -8.55
N ILE A 251 8.32 9.84 -8.03
CA ILE A 251 7.62 10.22 -6.80
C ILE A 251 7.36 9.02 -5.91
N GLN A 252 7.39 9.23 -4.61
CA GLN A 252 6.93 8.25 -3.64
C GLN A 252 5.45 7.96 -3.89
N THR A 253 5.12 6.68 -4.09
CA THR A 253 3.79 6.24 -4.51
C THR A 253 3.23 5.24 -3.53
N PHE A 254 2.07 5.56 -2.98
CA PHE A 254 1.24 4.67 -2.19
C PHE A 254 0.36 3.82 -3.13
N HIS A 255 -0.03 2.63 -2.70
CA HIS A 255 -0.75 1.69 -3.56
C HIS A 255 -1.97 1.13 -2.83
N ALA A 256 -3.11 1.07 -3.52
CA ALA A 256 -4.22 0.20 -3.17
C ALA A 256 -4.11 -1.10 -3.97
N ILE A 257 -4.66 -2.17 -3.45
CA ILE A 257 -4.81 -3.43 -4.19
C ILE A 257 -6.06 -3.37 -5.05
N GLY A 258 -5.96 -3.80 -6.31
CA GLY A 258 -7.09 -3.99 -7.20
C GLY A 258 -7.47 -5.46 -7.35
N ASN A 259 -8.57 -5.73 -8.02
CA ASN A 259 -9.02 -7.11 -8.22
C ASN A 259 -8.04 -7.94 -9.07
N HIS A 260 -7.33 -7.32 -10.00
CA HIS A 260 -6.33 -8.01 -10.83
C HIS A 260 -4.97 -8.21 -10.13
N ASP A 261 -4.78 -7.65 -8.95
CA ASP A 261 -3.55 -7.77 -8.16
C ASP A 261 -3.58 -8.93 -7.15
N HIS A 262 -4.75 -9.55 -6.95
CA HIS A 262 -4.89 -10.77 -6.16
C HIS A 262 -4.31 -11.98 -6.87
N ASP A 263 -3.70 -12.90 -6.11
CA ASP A 263 -3.19 -14.16 -6.67
C ASP A 263 -4.34 -15.14 -6.98
N MET A 264 -4.78 -15.13 -8.21
CA MET A 264 -5.86 -15.99 -8.67
C MET A 264 -5.49 -17.47 -8.81
N ALA A 265 -4.24 -17.86 -8.58
CA ALA A 265 -3.84 -19.26 -8.47
C ALA A 265 -4.21 -19.88 -7.11
N VAL A 266 -4.41 -19.04 -6.09
CA VAL A 266 -4.82 -19.50 -4.76
C VAL A 266 -6.27 -20.02 -4.82
N GLN A 267 -6.47 -21.23 -4.33
CA GLN A 267 -7.75 -21.94 -4.31
C GLN A 267 -8.30 -22.05 -2.90
N ASN A 268 -9.56 -22.48 -2.80
CA ASN A 268 -10.27 -22.66 -1.54
C ASN A 268 -10.44 -21.36 -0.73
N ILE A 269 -10.61 -20.25 -1.45
CA ILE A 269 -10.93 -18.96 -0.87
C ILE A 269 -12.45 -18.79 -0.89
N ALA A 270 -13.05 -18.81 0.29
CA ALA A 270 -14.49 -18.59 0.48
C ALA A 270 -14.71 -17.77 1.75
N GLY A 271 -15.83 -17.04 1.82
CA GLY A 271 -16.16 -16.21 2.98
C GLY A 271 -15.46 -14.85 2.99
N ASP A 272 -15.06 -14.38 4.17
CA ASP A 272 -14.56 -13.01 4.38
C ASP A 272 -13.02 -12.92 4.46
N ASP A 273 -12.30 -14.03 4.28
CA ASP A 273 -10.84 -14.08 4.39
C ASP A 273 -10.20 -14.55 3.09
N ASP A 274 -9.70 -13.62 2.32
CA ASP A 274 -8.94 -13.84 1.09
C ASP A 274 -7.45 -13.47 1.23
N SER A 275 -6.99 -13.30 2.46
CA SER A 275 -5.62 -12.88 2.79
C SER A 275 -4.52 -13.74 2.17
N ALA A 276 -4.82 -15.01 1.85
CA ALA A 276 -3.88 -15.87 1.13
C ALA A 276 -3.65 -15.39 -0.32
N ALA A 277 -4.65 -14.79 -0.96
CA ALA A 277 -4.53 -14.23 -2.31
C ALA A 277 -3.84 -12.85 -2.32
N GLU A 278 -3.79 -12.16 -1.17
CA GLU A 278 -3.11 -10.87 -1.00
C GLU A 278 -1.60 -11.00 -0.78
N LEU A 279 -1.07 -12.20 -0.47
CA LEU A 279 0.33 -12.37 -0.04
C LEU A 279 1.36 -11.86 -1.05
N ALA A 280 1.08 -11.97 -2.33
CA ALA A 280 1.95 -11.45 -3.38
C ALA A 280 2.00 -9.92 -3.37
N TYR A 281 0.85 -9.27 -3.18
CA TYR A 281 0.75 -7.82 -3.02
C TYR A 281 1.47 -7.35 -1.76
N ILE A 282 1.17 -7.97 -0.61
CA ILE A 282 1.82 -7.69 0.67
C ILE A 282 3.35 -7.82 0.55
N SER A 283 3.80 -8.80 -0.22
CA SER A 283 5.22 -9.03 -0.47
C SER A 283 5.89 -7.93 -1.27
N ALA A 284 5.21 -7.38 -2.25
CA ALA A 284 5.77 -6.41 -3.19
C ALA A 284 5.59 -4.95 -2.73
N LEU A 285 4.43 -4.63 -2.15
CA LEU A 285 3.97 -3.25 -1.97
C LEU A 285 3.54 -2.90 -0.54
N GLY A 286 3.31 -3.88 0.33
CA GLY A 286 2.97 -3.63 1.73
C GLY A 286 1.51 -3.91 2.09
N PRO A 287 0.94 -3.23 3.08
CA PRO A 287 -0.40 -3.50 3.57
C PRO A 287 -1.47 -3.20 2.52
N THR A 288 -2.53 -4.00 2.50
CA THR A 288 -3.67 -3.82 1.58
C THR A 288 -4.65 -2.75 2.07
N TYR A 289 -4.63 -2.43 3.36
CA TYR A 289 -5.36 -1.30 3.94
C TYR A 289 -4.51 -0.56 4.98
N TYR A 290 -4.54 0.74 4.97
CA TYR A 290 -3.71 1.61 5.81
C TYR A 290 -4.16 3.07 5.73
N ALA A 291 -3.57 3.92 6.56
CA ALA A 291 -3.74 5.36 6.47
C ALA A 291 -2.39 6.09 6.43
N VAL A 292 -2.40 7.29 5.88
CA VAL A 292 -1.25 8.22 5.89
C VAL A 292 -1.74 9.65 6.03
N ASN A 293 -1.08 10.44 6.87
CA ASN A 293 -1.34 11.88 7.01
C ASN A 293 -0.32 12.64 6.16
N ILE A 294 -0.80 13.39 5.18
CA ILE A 294 0.02 14.29 4.38
C ILE A 294 -0.53 15.70 4.57
N GLY A 295 0.23 16.55 5.25
CA GLY A 295 -0.28 17.83 5.72
C GLY A 295 -1.55 17.62 6.58
N LYS A 296 -2.58 18.35 6.28
CA LYS A 296 -3.87 18.26 6.99
C LYS A 296 -4.88 17.31 6.35
N VAL A 297 -4.41 16.43 5.47
CA VAL A 297 -5.25 15.43 4.81
C VAL A 297 -4.92 14.04 5.34
N HIS A 298 -5.93 13.34 5.79
CA HIS A 298 -5.89 11.94 6.19
C HIS A 298 -6.35 11.08 5.01
N TYR A 299 -5.41 10.40 4.37
CA TYR A 299 -5.69 9.44 3.30
C TYR A 299 -5.87 8.06 3.90
N VAL A 300 -7.00 7.42 3.56
CA VAL A 300 -7.32 6.06 4.00
C VAL A 300 -7.44 5.18 2.78
N VAL A 301 -6.66 4.12 2.75
CA VAL A 301 -6.67 3.13 1.69
C VAL A 301 -7.35 1.88 2.21
N PHE A 302 -8.28 1.34 1.43
CA PHE A 302 -8.99 0.10 1.70
C PHE A 302 -8.79 -0.89 0.57
N ASP A 303 -8.81 -2.16 0.92
CA ASP A 303 -9.10 -3.24 -0.01
C ASP A 303 -10.62 -3.48 -0.03
N ASN A 304 -11.26 -3.01 -1.07
CA ASN A 304 -12.70 -3.19 -1.26
C ASN A 304 -13.04 -4.34 -2.20
N THR A 305 -12.04 -5.13 -2.60
CA THR A 305 -12.19 -6.24 -3.52
C THR A 305 -11.89 -7.55 -2.83
N GLN A 306 -12.91 -8.30 -2.52
CA GLN A 306 -12.74 -9.62 -1.96
C GLN A 306 -12.68 -10.69 -3.05
N TYR A 307 -11.57 -11.43 -3.10
CA TYR A 307 -11.38 -12.54 -3.99
C TYR A 307 -12.07 -13.81 -3.48
N VAL A 308 -12.72 -14.53 -4.38
CA VAL A 308 -13.36 -15.81 -4.11
C VAL A 308 -12.90 -16.85 -5.14
N ASN A 309 -12.43 -18.00 -4.68
CA ASN A 309 -12.07 -19.13 -5.54
C ASN A 309 -12.40 -20.44 -4.85
N THR A 310 -13.55 -21.02 -5.18
CA THR A 310 -14.01 -22.31 -4.66
C THR A 310 -13.60 -23.48 -5.54
N GLY A 311 -12.82 -23.23 -6.59
CA GLY A 311 -12.45 -24.20 -7.62
C GLY A 311 -13.47 -24.29 -8.77
N SER A 312 -14.75 -24.24 -8.46
CA SER A 312 -15.84 -24.18 -9.45
C SER A 312 -16.28 -22.74 -9.77
N ASP A 313 -16.08 -21.83 -8.84
CA ASP A 313 -16.39 -20.41 -8.99
C ASP A 313 -15.16 -19.57 -8.68
N ARG A 314 -14.83 -18.64 -9.58
CA ARG A 314 -13.76 -17.66 -9.44
C ARG A 314 -14.35 -16.29 -9.72
N SER A 315 -14.43 -15.46 -8.69
CA SER A 315 -15.11 -14.17 -8.76
C SER A 315 -14.51 -13.17 -7.77
N PHE A 316 -15.02 -11.96 -7.80
CA PHE A 316 -14.73 -10.90 -6.85
C PHE A 316 -16.05 -10.38 -6.28
N ALA A 317 -16.04 -10.11 -4.97
CA ALA A 317 -17.11 -9.38 -4.32
C ALA A 317 -16.59 -7.98 -3.93
N VAL A 318 -17.38 -6.95 -4.22
CA VAL A 318 -17.03 -5.58 -3.79
C VAL A 318 -17.57 -5.37 -2.40
N ARG A 319 -16.69 -5.46 -1.41
CA ARG A 319 -17.02 -5.25 0.02
C ARG A 319 -15.78 -5.05 0.88
N LEU A 320 -15.97 -4.41 2.01
CA LEU A 320 -14.97 -4.38 3.09
C LEU A 320 -15.23 -5.54 4.04
N ASN A 321 -14.19 -6.30 4.37
CA ASN A 321 -14.28 -7.34 5.37
C ASN A 321 -14.34 -6.76 6.80
N ARG A 322 -14.78 -7.56 7.77
CA ARG A 322 -14.96 -7.12 9.14
C ARG A 322 -13.66 -6.58 9.76
N ARG A 323 -12.52 -7.18 9.45
CA ARG A 323 -11.22 -6.75 9.97
C ARG A 323 -10.89 -5.31 9.57
N GLN A 324 -11.10 -4.95 8.31
CA GLN A 324 -10.88 -3.60 7.81
C GLN A 324 -11.83 -2.59 8.47
N MET A 325 -13.09 -2.95 8.66
CA MET A 325 -14.06 -2.09 9.33
C MET A 325 -13.68 -1.83 10.80
N ASP A 326 -13.27 -2.86 11.53
CA ASP A 326 -12.81 -2.72 12.91
C ASP A 326 -11.50 -1.93 13.01
N TRP A 327 -10.60 -2.08 12.04
CA TRP A 327 -9.39 -1.28 11.92
C TRP A 327 -9.72 0.19 11.64
N ALA A 328 -10.60 0.47 10.68
CA ALA A 328 -11.01 1.83 10.32
C ALA A 328 -11.65 2.57 11.48
N GLN A 329 -12.42 1.87 12.32
CA GLN A 329 -12.98 2.45 13.54
C GLN A 329 -11.87 2.89 14.51
N LYS A 330 -10.85 2.06 14.70
CA LYS A 330 -9.69 2.41 15.54
C LYS A 330 -8.90 3.56 14.94
N ASP A 331 -8.65 3.54 13.63
CA ASP A 331 -7.93 4.60 12.93
C ASP A 331 -8.62 5.94 13.11
N ALA A 332 -9.95 5.99 13.02
CA ALA A 332 -10.73 7.19 13.30
C ALA A 332 -10.57 7.71 14.75
N ASP A 333 -10.41 6.82 15.73
CA ASP A 333 -10.16 7.19 17.13
C ASP A 333 -8.72 7.71 17.32
N TYR A 334 -7.78 7.27 16.48
CA TYR A 334 -6.38 7.68 16.49
C TYR A 334 -6.09 8.86 15.53
N MET A 335 -7.06 9.33 14.77
CA MET A 335 -6.87 10.43 13.82
C MET A 335 -6.47 11.72 14.55
N PRO A 336 -5.47 12.48 14.06
CA PRO A 336 -5.10 13.79 14.61
C PRO A 336 -6.26 14.78 14.59
N SER A 337 -6.31 15.64 15.60
CA SER A 337 -7.41 16.63 15.75
C SER A 337 -7.35 17.78 14.74
N ASP A 338 -6.22 17.99 14.09
CA ASP A 338 -5.95 19.05 13.10
C ASP A 338 -6.15 18.57 11.65
N VAL A 339 -6.64 17.36 11.46
CA VAL A 339 -7.06 16.88 10.13
C VAL A 339 -8.27 17.68 9.64
N GLU A 340 -8.12 18.28 8.46
CA GLU A 340 -9.17 19.06 7.81
C GLU A 340 -9.96 18.27 6.76
N ARG A 341 -9.34 17.23 6.18
CA ARG A 341 -9.96 16.40 5.12
C ARG A 341 -9.62 14.93 5.31
N ILE A 342 -10.58 14.09 4.99
CA ILE A 342 -10.40 12.62 4.85
C ILE A 342 -10.67 12.27 3.39
N VAL A 343 -9.76 11.50 2.82
CA VAL A 343 -9.81 11.04 1.41
C VAL A 343 -9.63 9.53 1.37
#